data_6c10f51378f51a2cbcdb6ed67e79fec8
#
_entry.id   6c10f51378f51a2cbcdb6ed67e79fec8
#
_cell.length_a   1.000
_cell.length_b   1.000
_cell.length_c   1.000
_cell.angle_alpha   90.00
_cell.angle_beta   90.00
_cell.angle_gamma   90.00
#
_symmetry.space_group_name_H-M   'P 1'
#
loop_
_entity.id
_entity.type
_entity.pdbx_description
1 polymer ?
#
loop_
_entity_poly.entity_id
_entity_poly.type
_entity_poly.pdbx_seq_one_letter_code
_entity_poly.pdbx_strand_id
1 'polypeptide(L)'
;MKKVFISILCLITFFYNANAQSYSIVIKGGLVIDPKNGINEVMDIAIQDGKIASVAKNINATGAAQVIDAKGLIVAPGLIDIHGHVFAGTQPDRYLSDGNGALMPDGYTFRVGVTTIVDCGGAGWKNFPVFKKNVIDVSQTRVLSFLNIVGEGMRGGAYEQDARDMDPKMAAHVAKQNKKDIVGFKVAHFENAEWTPVDNAVAAGKLAGDIPVIVDFGGDDSHAPLSIEELFFKHLRPGDIYTHTFTELQRRDPIVDFKTRQLKPFIKNAQARGIVFDVGFGGASFAFDQALPAIKAGFYPNTISTDLHTGSMNNAMKDMLNVMSIFMTMGMEVPAIIK
;
A
#
# COMPACT_ATOMS: atom_id res chain seq x y z
N MET A 1 -62.55 -62.01 -27.72
CA MET A 1 -62.47 -60.64 -27.18
C MET A 1 -61.03 -60.30 -26.86
N LYS A 2 -60.31 -59.60 -27.72
CA LYS A 2 -58.91 -59.19 -27.52
C LYS A 2 -58.87 -57.79 -26.90
N LYS A 3 -58.38 -57.65 -25.70
CA LYS A 3 -58.18 -56.39 -25.05
C LYS A 3 -56.85 -55.74 -25.56
N VAL A 4 -56.97 -54.59 -26.21
CA VAL A 4 -55.84 -53.75 -26.62
C VAL A 4 -55.48 -52.84 -25.46
N PHE A 5 -54.31 -52.98 -24.93
CA PHE A 5 -53.69 -52.04 -23.93
C PHE A 5 -52.96 -50.92 -24.71
N ILE A 6 -53.50 -49.71 -24.62
CA ILE A 6 -52.80 -48.52 -25.13
C ILE A 6 -51.97 -47.98 -23.99
N SER A 7 -50.62 -48.10 -24.09
CA SER A 7 -49.66 -47.45 -23.17
C SER A 7 -49.44 -46.02 -23.64
N ILE A 8 -49.93 -45.05 -22.88
CA ILE A 8 -49.60 -43.64 -23.07
C ILE A 8 -48.24 -43.37 -22.38
N LEU A 9 -47.21 -43.18 -23.20
CA LEU A 9 -45.90 -42.74 -22.75
C LEU A 9 -45.89 -41.22 -22.58
N CYS A 10 -45.99 -40.73 -21.33
CA CYS A 10 -45.84 -39.32 -21.00
C CYS A 10 -44.36 -38.92 -21.13
N LEU A 11 -44.00 -38.23 -22.20
CA LEU A 11 -42.74 -37.54 -22.33
C LEU A 11 -42.77 -36.30 -21.41
N ILE A 12 -42.16 -36.40 -20.23
CA ILE A 12 -41.88 -35.24 -19.38
C ILE A 12 -40.64 -34.56 -19.93
N THR A 13 -40.79 -33.52 -20.73
CA THR A 13 -39.71 -32.62 -21.13
C THR A 13 -39.36 -31.73 -19.94
N PHE A 14 -38.26 -32.07 -19.26
CA PHE A 14 -37.62 -31.16 -18.32
C PHE A 14 -37.02 -29.99 -19.12
N PHE A 15 -37.71 -28.85 -19.15
CA PHE A 15 -37.10 -27.59 -19.53
C PHE A 15 -36.10 -27.22 -18.41
N TYR A 16 -34.85 -27.56 -18.60
CA TYR A 16 -33.79 -26.88 -17.86
C TYR A 16 -33.81 -25.42 -18.31
N ASN A 17 -34.45 -24.58 -17.49
CA ASN A 17 -34.16 -23.14 -17.56
C ASN A 17 -32.70 -23.00 -17.19
N ALA A 18 -31.80 -23.02 -18.18
CA ALA A 18 -30.46 -22.49 -18.04
C ALA A 18 -30.65 -20.99 -17.76
N ASN A 19 -30.71 -20.63 -16.49
CA ASN A 19 -30.57 -19.24 -16.12
C ASN A 19 -29.23 -18.82 -16.68
N ALA A 20 -29.24 -18.10 -17.80
CA ALA A 20 -28.04 -17.45 -18.32
C ALA A 20 -27.51 -16.59 -17.16
N GLN A 21 -26.31 -16.88 -16.67
CA GLN A 21 -25.73 -16.15 -15.58
C GLN A 21 -25.65 -14.69 -16.01
N SER A 22 -26.51 -13.84 -15.42
CA SER A 22 -26.57 -12.41 -15.72
C SER A 22 -25.51 -11.70 -14.91
N TYR A 23 -24.48 -11.21 -15.57
CA TYR A 23 -23.42 -10.45 -14.92
C TYR A 23 -23.86 -9.02 -14.62
N SER A 24 -23.42 -8.47 -13.50
CA SER A 24 -23.62 -7.05 -13.19
C SER A 24 -22.80 -6.17 -14.13
N ILE A 25 -21.54 -6.54 -14.39
CA ILE A 25 -20.65 -5.82 -15.29
C ILE A 25 -19.81 -6.83 -16.08
N VAL A 26 -19.63 -6.55 -17.37
CA VAL A 26 -18.62 -7.26 -18.20
C VAL A 26 -17.68 -6.23 -18.80
N ILE A 27 -16.36 -6.37 -18.50
CA ILE A 27 -15.30 -5.57 -19.10
C ILE A 27 -14.73 -6.36 -20.26
N LYS A 28 -14.70 -5.77 -21.46
CA LYS A 28 -14.35 -6.46 -22.72
C LYS A 28 -13.03 -5.99 -23.30
N GLY A 29 -12.18 -6.97 -23.65
CA GLY A 29 -11.04 -6.77 -24.58
C GLY A 29 -9.90 -5.92 -24.03
N GLY A 30 -9.78 -5.73 -22.72
CA GLY A 30 -8.68 -5.01 -22.09
C GLY A 30 -7.42 -5.88 -21.92
N LEU A 31 -6.24 -5.24 -21.92
CA LEU A 31 -5.02 -5.91 -21.48
C LEU A 31 -5.08 -6.11 -19.95
N VAL A 32 -5.43 -7.32 -19.53
CA VAL A 32 -5.51 -7.64 -18.10
C VAL A 32 -4.10 -7.91 -17.57
N ILE A 33 -3.70 -7.14 -16.56
CA ILE A 33 -2.45 -7.32 -15.83
C ILE A 33 -2.80 -7.65 -14.37
N ASP A 34 -2.67 -8.92 -14.02
CA ASP A 34 -2.87 -9.43 -12.65
C ASP A 34 -1.63 -10.24 -12.24
N PRO A 35 -0.64 -9.58 -11.60
CA PRO A 35 0.61 -10.23 -11.24
C PRO A 35 0.45 -11.39 -10.27
N LYS A 36 -0.55 -11.32 -9.38
CA LYS A 36 -0.82 -12.39 -8.41
C LYS A 36 -1.22 -13.70 -9.09
N ASN A 37 -1.98 -13.62 -10.18
CA ASN A 37 -2.46 -14.78 -10.92
C ASN A 37 -1.63 -15.04 -12.19
N GLY A 38 -0.57 -14.28 -12.44
CA GLY A 38 0.32 -14.44 -13.59
C GLY A 38 -0.33 -14.06 -14.92
N ILE A 39 -1.34 -13.19 -14.90
CA ILE A 39 -2.06 -12.77 -16.11
C ILE A 39 -1.41 -11.50 -16.67
N ASN A 40 -1.09 -11.52 -17.95
CA ASN A 40 -0.65 -10.36 -18.75
C ASN A 40 -1.05 -10.59 -20.21
N GLU A 41 -2.37 -10.57 -20.48
CA GLU A 41 -2.92 -10.81 -21.81
C GLU A 41 -4.29 -10.14 -22.00
N VAL A 42 -4.73 -9.99 -23.25
CA VAL A 42 -6.05 -9.43 -23.56
C VAL A 42 -7.13 -10.42 -23.15
N MET A 43 -7.97 -10.02 -22.20
CA MET A 43 -9.05 -10.84 -21.64
C MET A 43 -10.29 -10.01 -21.35
N ASP A 44 -11.37 -10.71 -21.05
CA ASP A 44 -12.61 -10.16 -20.53
C ASP A 44 -12.72 -10.46 -19.04
N ILE A 45 -13.43 -9.60 -18.29
CA ILE A 45 -13.70 -9.79 -16.86
C ILE A 45 -15.19 -9.66 -16.64
N ALA A 46 -15.79 -10.65 -16.00
CA ALA A 46 -17.19 -10.58 -15.54
C ALA A 46 -17.25 -10.35 -14.03
N ILE A 47 -18.13 -9.45 -13.63
CA ILE A 47 -18.38 -9.10 -12.23
C ILE A 47 -19.84 -9.43 -11.92
N GLN A 48 -20.05 -10.13 -10.81
CA GLN A 48 -21.36 -10.48 -10.28
C GLN A 48 -21.34 -10.30 -8.75
N ASP A 49 -22.37 -9.65 -8.23
CA ASP A 49 -22.52 -9.43 -6.78
C ASP A 49 -21.29 -8.81 -6.11
N GLY A 50 -20.67 -7.83 -6.79
CA GLY A 50 -19.47 -7.12 -6.33
C GLY A 50 -18.19 -7.95 -6.32
N LYS A 51 -18.17 -9.12 -6.96
CA LYS A 51 -17.00 -10.01 -7.05
C LYS A 51 -16.66 -10.34 -8.49
N ILE A 52 -15.38 -10.61 -8.75
CA ILE A 52 -14.93 -11.16 -10.03
C ILE A 52 -15.48 -12.59 -10.15
N ALA A 53 -16.40 -12.77 -11.08
CA ALA A 53 -17.02 -14.06 -11.34
C ALA A 53 -16.24 -14.89 -12.37
N SER A 54 -15.60 -14.22 -13.34
CA SER A 54 -14.81 -14.88 -14.38
C SER A 54 -13.77 -13.95 -14.98
N VAL A 55 -12.61 -14.50 -15.35
CA VAL A 55 -11.61 -13.87 -16.20
C VAL A 55 -11.32 -14.84 -17.33
N ALA A 56 -11.60 -14.48 -18.59
CA ALA A 56 -11.46 -15.37 -19.74
C ALA A 56 -11.28 -14.57 -21.03
N LYS A 57 -10.78 -15.22 -22.09
CA LYS A 57 -10.54 -14.56 -23.41
C LYS A 57 -11.81 -14.11 -24.12
N ASN A 58 -12.94 -14.75 -23.82
CA ASN A 58 -14.22 -14.41 -24.44
C ASN A 58 -15.35 -14.74 -23.48
N ILE A 59 -15.95 -13.70 -22.89
CA ILE A 59 -17.10 -13.82 -22.01
C ILE A 59 -18.34 -13.34 -22.77
N ASN A 60 -19.42 -14.15 -22.79
CA ASN A 60 -20.67 -13.71 -23.33
C ASN A 60 -21.27 -12.62 -22.43
N ALA A 61 -21.44 -11.43 -22.99
CA ALA A 61 -21.99 -10.28 -22.27
C ALA A 61 -23.51 -10.13 -22.44
N THR A 62 -24.18 -11.06 -23.11
CA THR A 62 -25.64 -11.01 -23.30
C THR A 62 -26.32 -11.07 -21.94
N GLY A 63 -27.19 -10.08 -21.66
CA GLY A 63 -27.87 -9.97 -20.38
C GLY A 63 -27.08 -9.32 -19.26
N ALA A 64 -25.84 -8.89 -19.49
CA ALA A 64 -25.11 -8.08 -18.52
C ALA A 64 -25.78 -6.71 -18.33
N ALA A 65 -25.86 -6.25 -17.07
CA ALA A 65 -26.48 -4.94 -16.80
C ALA A 65 -25.62 -3.79 -17.35
N GLN A 66 -24.29 -3.97 -17.40
CA GLN A 66 -23.36 -3.01 -18.00
C GLN A 66 -22.24 -3.74 -18.75
N VAL A 67 -21.88 -3.22 -19.93
CA VAL A 67 -20.73 -3.69 -20.71
C VAL A 67 -19.77 -2.51 -20.88
N ILE A 68 -18.51 -2.71 -20.50
CA ILE A 68 -17.44 -1.72 -20.61
C ILE A 68 -16.49 -2.18 -21.72
N ASP A 69 -16.32 -1.40 -22.78
CA ASP A 69 -15.28 -1.63 -23.77
C ASP A 69 -13.93 -1.12 -23.24
N ALA A 70 -13.02 -2.04 -22.99
CA ALA A 70 -11.68 -1.75 -22.51
C ALA A 70 -10.59 -1.99 -23.58
N LYS A 71 -10.98 -2.11 -24.85
CA LYS A 71 -10.04 -2.33 -25.94
C LYS A 71 -8.97 -1.22 -26.00
N GLY A 72 -7.70 -1.62 -25.96
CA GLY A 72 -6.56 -0.69 -25.93
C GLY A 72 -6.28 -0.07 -24.55
N LEU A 73 -7.01 -0.49 -23.52
CA LEU A 73 -6.79 -0.08 -22.13
C LEU A 73 -6.15 -1.21 -21.32
N ILE A 74 -5.46 -0.83 -20.25
CA ILE A 74 -4.99 -1.75 -19.21
C ILE A 74 -6.09 -1.93 -18.18
N VAL A 75 -6.37 -3.16 -17.79
CA VAL A 75 -7.27 -3.52 -16.70
C VAL A 75 -6.45 -4.24 -15.63
N ALA A 76 -6.39 -3.66 -14.44
CA ALA A 76 -5.62 -4.18 -13.33
C ALA A 76 -6.48 -4.25 -12.06
N PRO A 77 -6.10 -5.04 -11.05
CA PRO A 77 -6.65 -4.90 -9.71
C PRO A 77 -6.54 -3.46 -9.21
N GLY A 78 -7.45 -3.04 -8.34
CA GLY A 78 -7.36 -1.72 -7.71
C GLY A 78 -6.00 -1.52 -7.02
N LEU A 79 -5.39 -0.38 -7.24
CA LEU A 79 -4.06 -0.08 -6.70
C LEU A 79 -4.11 0.05 -5.17
N ILE A 80 -3.00 -0.31 -4.53
CA ILE A 80 -2.80 -0.20 -3.09
C ILE A 80 -1.68 0.79 -2.84
N ASP A 81 -1.99 1.88 -2.15
CA ASP A 81 -0.98 2.84 -1.70
C ASP A 81 -0.64 2.56 -0.24
N ILE A 82 0.55 2.05 0.03
CA ILE A 82 0.94 1.66 1.38
C ILE A 82 1.51 2.81 2.22
N HIS A 83 1.63 4.01 1.64
CA HIS A 83 2.19 5.16 2.32
C HIS A 83 1.41 6.43 1.95
N GLY A 84 0.46 6.81 2.79
CA GLY A 84 -0.26 8.07 2.70
C GLY A 84 -0.65 8.58 4.07
N HIS A 85 -1.17 9.79 4.14
CA HIS A 85 -1.59 10.45 5.38
C HIS A 85 -3.02 10.91 5.24
N VAL A 86 -3.94 10.18 5.90
CA VAL A 86 -5.39 10.40 5.80
C VAL A 86 -6.06 10.70 7.14
N PHE A 87 -5.31 10.69 8.24
CA PHE A 87 -5.79 11.06 9.56
C PHE A 87 -5.36 12.50 9.91
N ALA A 88 -6.32 13.41 9.96
CA ALA A 88 -6.07 14.83 10.22
C ALA A 88 -5.87 15.15 11.72
N GLY A 89 -5.84 14.14 12.60
CA GLY A 89 -5.61 14.31 14.01
C GLY A 89 -6.85 14.60 14.83
N THR A 90 -6.64 14.98 16.10
CA THR A 90 -7.69 15.15 17.10
C THR A 90 -7.81 16.58 17.63
N GLN A 91 -6.87 17.46 17.28
CA GLN A 91 -6.79 18.82 17.80
C GLN A 91 -7.46 19.81 16.83
N PRO A 92 -8.53 20.51 17.23
CA PRO A 92 -9.25 21.44 16.35
C PRO A 92 -8.40 22.64 15.90
N ASP A 93 -7.50 23.09 16.76
CA ASP A 93 -6.59 24.21 16.52
C ASP A 93 -5.36 23.84 15.71
N ARG A 94 -5.14 22.54 15.51
CA ARG A 94 -4.02 21.97 14.75
C ARG A 94 -4.51 21.05 13.63
N TYR A 95 -5.65 21.36 13.08
CA TYR A 95 -6.19 20.66 11.94
C TYR A 95 -5.17 20.58 10.80
N LEU A 96 -4.94 19.39 10.28
CA LEU A 96 -3.90 19.07 9.29
C LEU A 96 -2.44 19.16 9.80
N SER A 97 -2.18 19.42 11.06
CA SER A 97 -0.81 19.38 11.61
C SER A 97 -0.40 17.97 12.02
N ASP A 98 -1.35 17.15 12.46
CA ASP A 98 -1.16 15.72 12.62
C ASP A 98 -1.14 15.08 11.23
N GLY A 99 -0.31 14.06 11.03
CA GLY A 99 -0.22 13.41 9.73
C GLY A 99 0.28 14.31 8.60
N ASN A 100 1.06 15.32 8.93
CA ASN A 100 1.80 16.10 7.94
C ASN A 100 0.91 16.72 6.84
N GLY A 101 -0.24 17.24 7.23
CA GLY A 101 -1.22 17.78 6.30
C GLY A 101 -2.08 16.73 5.61
N ALA A 102 -2.64 15.84 6.38
CA ALA A 102 -3.47 14.73 5.92
C ALA A 102 -4.64 15.15 5.02
N LEU A 103 -5.06 14.24 4.17
CA LEU A 103 -6.14 14.42 3.20
C LEU A 103 -7.23 13.36 3.41
N MET A 104 -8.51 13.73 3.26
CA MET A 104 -9.59 12.75 3.22
C MET A 104 -9.45 11.86 1.97
N PRO A 105 -9.41 10.52 2.11
CA PRO A 105 -8.98 9.64 1.03
C PRO A 105 -9.85 9.68 -0.21
N ASP A 106 -11.18 9.62 -0.07
CA ASP A 106 -12.12 9.42 -1.17
C ASP A 106 -12.03 10.48 -2.28
N GLY A 107 -11.61 11.69 -1.94
CA GLY A 107 -11.41 12.76 -2.90
C GLY A 107 -10.17 12.59 -3.81
N TYR A 108 -9.26 11.71 -3.45
CA TYR A 108 -7.94 11.60 -4.10
C TYR A 108 -7.62 10.22 -4.64
N THR A 109 -8.09 9.17 -3.98
CA THR A 109 -7.72 7.79 -4.25
C THR A 109 -8.39 7.23 -5.50
N PHE A 110 -9.71 7.28 -5.60
CA PHE A 110 -10.45 6.64 -6.70
C PHE A 110 -10.16 7.22 -8.08
N ARG A 111 -9.90 8.53 -8.18
CA ARG A 111 -9.60 9.18 -9.46
C ARG A 111 -8.33 8.67 -10.14
N VAL A 112 -7.47 7.99 -9.38
CA VAL A 112 -6.19 7.44 -9.84
C VAL A 112 -6.11 5.92 -9.66
N GLY A 113 -7.27 5.27 -9.43
CA GLY A 113 -7.36 3.81 -9.33
C GLY A 113 -6.87 3.21 -8.02
N VAL A 114 -6.55 4.02 -7.00
CA VAL A 114 -6.22 3.54 -5.65
C VAL A 114 -7.51 3.19 -4.94
N THR A 115 -7.67 1.92 -4.56
CA THR A 115 -8.85 1.40 -3.85
C THR A 115 -8.56 1.09 -2.39
N THR A 116 -7.29 0.99 -2.04
CA THR A 116 -6.83 0.77 -0.66
C THR A 116 -5.67 1.71 -0.38
N ILE A 117 -5.73 2.42 0.74
CA ILE A 117 -4.63 3.27 1.23
C ILE A 117 -4.29 2.88 2.66
N VAL A 118 -3.00 2.89 2.99
CA VAL A 118 -2.53 2.68 4.36
C VAL A 118 -2.06 4.02 4.91
N ASP A 119 -2.71 4.49 5.97
CA ASP A 119 -2.24 5.65 6.73
C ASP A 119 -0.93 5.30 7.42
N CYS A 120 0.11 6.08 7.13
CA CYS A 120 1.46 5.75 7.55
C CYS A 120 1.83 6.48 8.85
N GLY A 121 1.14 6.12 9.93
CA GLY A 121 1.48 6.55 11.27
C GLY A 121 0.83 7.84 11.74
N GLY A 122 -0.20 8.32 11.06
CA GLY A 122 -0.98 9.47 11.54
C GLY A 122 -1.51 9.26 12.95
N ALA A 123 -2.05 8.07 13.22
CA ALA A 123 -2.52 7.69 14.55
C ALA A 123 -1.53 6.82 15.32
N GLY A 124 -1.43 7.05 16.62
CA GLY A 124 -0.81 6.15 17.59
C GLY A 124 -1.86 5.43 18.44
N TRP A 125 -1.41 4.63 19.42
CA TRP A 125 -2.31 3.80 20.23
C TRP A 125 -3.30 4.59 21.09
N LYS A 126 -3.03 5.88 21.42
CA LYS A 126 -3.93 6.74 22.20
C LYS A 126 -5.12 7.26 21.37
N ASN A 127 -4.90 7.58 20.11
CA ASN A 127 -5.89 8.27 19.27
C ASN A 127 -6.42 7.42 18.09
N PHE A 128 -5.98 6.17 17.97
CA PHE A 128 -6.49 5.24 16.95
C PHE A 128 -8.02 5.10 16.95
N PRO A 129 -8.74 5.04 18.10
CA PRO A 129 -10.20 4.96 18.08
C PRO A 129 -10.87 6.16 17.40
N VAL A 130 -10.27 7.35 17.49
CA VAL A 130 -10.76 8.55 16.81
C VAL A 130 -10.49 8.45 15.30
N PHE A 131 -9.30 8.02 14.90
CA PHE A 131 -8.98 7.75 13.50
C PHE A 131 -9.93 6.72 12.88
N LYS A 132 -10.15 5.61 13.58
CA LYS A 132 -11.10 4.58 13.12
C LYS A 132 -12.49 5.16 12.89
N LYS A 133 -13.05 5.83 13.87
CA LYS A 133 -14.40 6.40 13.80
C LYS A 133 -14.54 7.47 12.71
N ASN A 134 -13.55 8.36 12.57
CA ASN A 134 -13.68 9.56 11.75
C ASN A 134 -13.21 9.36 10.31
N VAL A 135 -12.41 8.32 10.03
CA VAL A 135 -11.85 8.09 8.70
C VAL A 135 -12.10 6.66 8.24
N ILE A 136 -11.64 5.64 8.98
CA ILE A 136 -11.69 4.24 8.51
C ILE A 136 -13.14 3.79 8.28
N ASP A 137 -14.02 4.01 9.26
CA ASP A 137 -15.40 3.51 9.25
C ASP A 137 -16.32 4.31 8.30
N VAL A 138 -15.90 5.48 7.82
CA VAL A 138 -16.75 6.35 6.99
C VAL A 138 -16.26 6.49 5.54
N SER A 139 -15.01 6.10 5.26
CA SER A 139 -14.45 6.19 3.91
C SER A 139 -14.97 5.07 3.01
N GLN A 140 -15.19 5.37 1.74
CA GLN A 140 -15.46 4.37 0.70
C GLN A 140 -14.16 3.67 0.24
N THR A 141 -13.06 4.40 0.24
CA THR A 141 -11.72 3.84 0.08
C THR A 141 -11.43 2.91 1.27
N ARG A 142 -10.90 1.73 1.01
CA ARG A 142 -10.43 0.88 2.08
C ARG A 142 -9.22 1.53 2.75
N VAL A 143 -9.38 2.00 3.99
CA VAL A 143 -8.31 2.61 4.77
C VAL A 143 -7.79 1.60 5.78
N LEU A 144 -6.46 1.42 5.78
CA LEU A 144 -5.71 0.62 6.75
C LEU A 144 -4.71 1.53 7.47
N SER A 145 -4.03 1.02 8.50
CA SER A 145 -3.08 1.79 9.30
C SER A 145 -1.80 1.02 9.57
N PHE A 146 -0.66 1.68 9.37
CA PHE A 146 0.54 1.44 10.16
C PHE A 146 0.43 2.28 11.42
N LEU A 147 0.17 1.65 12.56
CA LEU A 147 0.01 2.36 13.83
C LEU A 147 1.35 2.96 14.27
N ASN A 148 1.40 4.25 14.55
CA ASN A 148 2.62 4.85 15.07
C ASN A 148 3.02 4.22 16.40
N ILE A 149 4.31 3.95 16.60
CA ILE A 149 4.84 3.46 17.88
C ILE A 149 4.69 4.51 18.98
N VAL A 150 4.73 5.81 18.62
CA VAL A 150 4.40 6.93 19.50
C VAL A 150 2.90 6.94 19.76
N GLY A 151 2.51 6.97 21.03
CA GLY A 151 1.09 6.90 21.40
C GLY A 151 0.23 8.06 20.90
N GLU A 152 0.82 9.25 20.77
CA GLU A 152 0.17 10.44 20.21
C GLU A 152 0.11 10.44 18.67
N GLY A 153 0.74 9.47 18.01
CA GLY A 153 0.84 9.47 16.56
C GLY A 153 1.79 10.54 16.01
N MET A 154 1.57 10.95 14.77
CA MET A 154 2.41 11.90 14.04
C MET A 154 1.98 13.36 14.36
N ARG A 155 2.08 13.75 15.63
CA ARG A 155 1.76 15.11 16.07
C ARG A 155 2.89 16.11 15.82
N GLY A 156 4.08 15.63 15.47
CA GLY A 156 5.26 16.46 15.26
C GLY A 156 5.95 16.95 16.53
N GLY A 157 7.14 17.53 16.37
CA GLY A 157 7.91 18.13 17.44
C GLY A 157 8.18 17.19 18.62
N ALA A 158 8.06 17.69 19.83
CA ALA A 158 8.40 16.95 21.05
C ALA A 158 7.62 15.64 21.26
N TYR A 159 6.45 15.50 20.66
CA TYR A 159 5.65 14.26 20.80
C TYR A 159 6.33 13.07 20.11
N GLU A 160 6.90 13.27 18.94
CA GLU A 160 7.58 12.20 18.19
C GLU A 160 8.97 11.89 18.77
N GLN A 161 9.49 12.71 19.65
CA GLN A 161 10.80 12.57 20.31
C GLN A 161 10.70 11.91 21.70
N ASP A 162 9.50 11.68 22.26
CA ASP A 162 9.33 11.09 23.57
C ASP A 162 9.34 9.54 23.52
N ALA A 163 10.53 8.96 23.68
CA ALA A 163 10.71 7.51 23.72
C ALA A 163 9.88 6.81 24.84
N ARG A 164 9.47 7.54 25.90
CA ARG A 164 8.63 6.97 26.96
C ARG A 164 7.19 6.71 26.49
N ASP A 165 6.74 7.42 25.45
CA ASP A 165 5.42 7.20 24.82
C ASP A 165 5.43 6.07 23.77
N MET A 166 6.58 5.54 23.45
CA MET A 166 6.75 4.44 22.50
C MET A 166 6.60 3.07 23.19
N ASP A 167 5.39 2.79 23.69
CA ASP A 167 5.11 1.56 24.44
C ASP A 167 4.71 0.38 23.53
N PRO A 168 5.57 -0.64 23.37
CA PRO A 168 5.29 -1.78 22.50
C PRO A 168 4.11 -2.63 22.98
N LYS A 169 3.82 -2.67 24.26
CA LYS A 169 2.71 -3.46 24.80
C LYS A 169 1.36 -2.79 24.54
N MET A 170 1.29 -1.49 24.74
CA MET A 170 0.09 -0.71 24.43
C MET A 170 -0.19 -0.68 22.93
N ALA A 171 0.83 -0.43 22.12
CA ALA A 171 0.70 -0.46 20.66
C ALA A 171 0.23 -1.84 20.17
N ALA A 172 0.85 -2.93 20.62
CA ALA A 172 0.45 -4.29 20.28
C ALA A 172 -0.96 -4.64 20.78
N HIS A 173 -1.37 -4.14 21.95
CA HIS A 173 -2.73 -4.35 22.47
C HIS A 173 -3.77 -3.75 21.54
N VAL A 174 -3.60 -2.49 21.13
CA VAL A 174 -4.51 -1.82 20.20
C VAL A 174 -4.54 -2.49 18.83
N ALA A 175 -3.37 -2.92 18.31
CA ALA A 175 -3.30 -3.65 17.05
C ALA A 175 -4.05 -4.99 17.09
N LYS A 176 -3.93 -5.75 18.19
CA LYS A 176 -4.67 -7.02 18.37
C LYS A 176 -6.18 -6.83 18.40
N GLN A 177 -6.67 -5.73 18.98
CA GLN A 177 -8.09 -5.41 19.01
C GLN A 177 -8.62 -4.97 17.63
N ASN A 178 -7.75 -4.46 16.76
CA ASN A 178 -8.10 -3.87 15.46
C ASN A 178 -7.39 -4.56 14.29
N LYS A 179 -7.28 -5.89 14.30
CA LYS A 179 -6.57 -6.71 13.29
C LYS A 179 -7.02 -6.50 11.85
N LYS A 180 -8.24 -6.01 11.63
CA LYS A 180 -8.78 -5.77 10.29
C LYS A 180 -8.30 -4.44 9.71
N ASP A 181 -7.88 -3.53 10.56
CA ASP A 181 -7.58 -2.15 10.21
C ASP A 181 -6.08 -1.84 10.38
N ILE A 182 -5.42 -2.41 11.40
CA ILE A 182 -3.98 -2.22 11.65
C ILE A 182 -3.18 -3.36 11.03
N VAL A 183 -2.28 -3.01 10.11
CA VAL A 183 -1.48 -3.96 9.32
C VAL A 183 0.00 -3.96 9.68
N GLY A 184 0.45 -3.05 10.54
CA GLY A 184 1.83 -2.94 11.00
C GLY A 184 2.02 -1.73 11.91
N PHE A 185 3.30 -1.40 12.18
CA PHE A 185 3.68 -0.25 13.00
C PHE A 185 4.54 0.73 12.20
N LYS A 186 4.46 2.01 12.52
CA LYS A 186 5.29 3.08 11.95
C LYS A 186 6.28 3.59 12.98
N VAL A 187 7.51 3.79 12.54
CA VAL A 187 8.49 4.68 13.16
C VAL A 187 8.68 5.89 12.26
N ALA A 188 8.48 7.10 12.79
CA ALA A 188 8.57 8.34 12.03
C ALA A 188 9.34 9.43 12.77
N HIS A 189 10.13 10.20 12.05
CA HIS A 189 10.69 11.51 12.39
C HIS A 189 11.48 11.58 13.72
N PHE A 190 11.97 10.45 14.27
CA PHE A 190 12.78 10.46 15.46
C PHE A 190 14.18 10.97 15.13
N GLU A 191 14.68 11.93 15.90
CA GLU A 191 15.88 12.72 15.58
C GLU A 191 17.13 12.26 16.32
N ASN A 192 17.01 11.56 17.47
CA ASN A 192 18.16 11.13 18.24
C ASN A 192 18.91 9.94 17.63
N ALA A 193 20.20 9.82 17.93
CA ALA A 193 21.10 8.78 17.43
C ALA A 193 20.96 7.46 18.19
N GLU A 194 19.74 6.90 18.27
CA GLU A 194 19.48 5.64 18.95
C GLU A 194 18.42 4.80 18.25
N TRP A 195 18.45 3.48 18.45
CA TRP A 195 17.55 2.52 17.81
C TRP A 195 16.27 2.23 18.61
N THR A 196 16.10 2.84 19.78
CA THR A 196 14.94 2.60 20.69
C THR A 196 13.59 2.63 19.99
N PRO A 197 13.26 3.59 19.11
CA PRO A 197 11.97 3.59 18.42
C PRO A 197 11.78 2.39 17.50
N VAL A 198 12.82 2.00 16.78
CA VAL A 198 12.78 0.83 15.87
C VAL A 198 12.63 -0.45 16.66
N ASP A 199 13.43 -0.63 17.72
CA ASP A 199 13.39 -1.83 18.56
C ASP A 199 12.05 -1.98 19.26
N ASN A 200 11.46 -0.87 19.74
CA ASN A 200 10.11 -0.87 20.33
C ASN A 200 9.03 -1.21 19.30
N ALA A 201 9.10 -0.66 18.09
CA ALA A 201 8.16 -1.00 17.03
C ALA A 201 8.27 -2.47 16.61
N VAL A 202 9.48 -3.00 16.49
CA VAL A 202 9.73 -4.43 16.19
C VAL A 202 9.20 -5.31 17.32
N ALA A 203 9.41 -4.92 18.58
CA ALA A 203 8.84 -5.62 19.74
C ALA A 203 7.30 -5.61 19.70
N ALA A 204 6.68 -4.47 19.37
CA ALA A 204 5.24 -4.37 19.17
C ALA A 204 4.76 -5.30 18.05
N GLY A 205 5.48 -5.35 16.91
CA GLY A 205 5.18 -6.23 15.79
C GLY A 205 5.15 -7.70 16.19
N LYS A 206 6.19 -8.15 16.90
CA LYS A 206 6.26 -9.52 17.45
C LYS A 206 5.09 -9.81 18.39
N LEU A 207 4.81 -8.89 19.31
CA LEU A 207 3.70 -9.05 20.27
C LEU A 207 2.34 -9.06 19.57
N ALA A 208 2.18 -8.37 18.45
CA ALA A 208 0.91 -8.28 17.72
C ALA A 208 0.64 -9.45 16.76
N GLY A 209 1.53 -10.43 16.66
CA GLY A 209 1.41 -11.60 15.77
C GLY A 209 2.29 -11.50 14.53
N ASP A 210 3.48 -10.98 14.71
CA ASP A 210 4.53 -10.81 13.69
C ASP A 210 4.15 -9.89 12.52
N ILE A 211 3.31 -8.86 12.78
CA ILE A 211 3.02 -7.85 11.78
C ILE A 211 4.25 -6.94 11.53
N PRO A 212 4.41 -6.39 10.31
CA PRO A 212 5.62 -5.67 9.91
C PRO A 212 5.74 -4.29 10.58
N VAL A 213 6.94 -3.73 10.47
CA VAL A 213 7.24 -2.34 10.80
C VAL A 213 7.63 -1.59 9.55
N ILE A 214 7.16 -0.36 9.38
CA ILE A 214 7.64 0.58 8.35
C ILE A 214 8.45 1.67 9.01
N VAL A 215 9.68 1.86 8.55
CA VAL A 215 10.64 2.79 9.17
C VAL A 215 10.91 3.97 8.26
N ASP A 216 10.70 5.15 8.82
CA ASP A 216 11.00 6.44 8.23
C ASP A 216 11.71 7.30 9.29
N PHE A 217 13.03 7.18 9.36
CA PHE A 217 13.78 8.01 10.29
C PHE A 217 15.26 8.09 9.91
N GLY A 218 15.97 9.06 10.41
CA GLY A 218 17.35 9.24 10.01
C GLY A 218 18.14 10.24 10.83
N GLY A 219 17.56 10.75 11.91
CA GLY A 219 18.22 11.72 12.78
C GLY A 219 18.07 13.17 12.34
N ASP A 220 18.82 14.04 12.98
CA ASP A 220 18.89 15.46 12.70
C ASP A 220 20.32 15.89 12.29
N ASP A 221 20.56 17.19 12.18
CA ASP A 221 21.85 17.74 11.78
C ASP A 221 22.89 17.76 12.93
N SER A 222 22.53 17.34 14.14
CA SER A 222 23.43 17.34 15.32
C SER A 222 24.37 16.14 15.36
N HIS A 223 24.11 15.09 14.58
CA HIS A 223 24.92 13.88 14.52
C HIS A 223 24.95 13.27 13.12
N ALA A 224 25.90 12.38 12.88
CA ALA A 224 25.95 11.61 11.64
C ALA A 224 24.70 10.73 11.49
N PRO A 225 24.20 10.52 10.26
CA PRO A 225 23.09 9.60 9.99
C PRO A 225 23.36 8.22 10.57
N LEU A 226 22.32 7.60 11.15
CA LEU A 226 22.38 6.21 11.55
C LEU A 226 22.54 5.30 10.33
N SER A 227 23.36 4.26 10.47
CA SER A 227 23.70 3.34 9.39
C SER A 227 22.50 2.51 8.95
N ILE A 228 22.09 2.60 7.69
CA ILE A 228 21.05 1.74 7.13
C ILE A 228 21.50 0.27 7.02
N GLU A 229 22.81 0.00 6.93
CA GLU A 229 23.32 -1.37 7.01
C GLU A 229 23.04 -1.98 8.38
N GLU A 230 23.32 -1.23 9.44
CA GLU A 230 22.98 -1.65 10.80
C GLU A 230 21.47 -1.85 10.98
N LEU A 231 20.66 -0.91 10.51
CA LEU A 231 19.20 -1.02 10.51
C LEU A 231 18.73 -2.34 9.88
N PHE A 232 19.19 -2.65 8.67
CA PHE A 232 18.71 -3.80 7.91
C PHE A 232 19.18 -5.14 8.48
N PHE A 233 20.35 -5.22 9.10
CA PHE A 233 20.92 -6.50 9.53
C PHE A 233 20.82 -6.76 11.03
N LYS A 234 20.63 -5.73 11.86
CA LYS A 234 20.52 -5.88 13.31
C LYS A 234 19.12 -5.61 13.87
N HIS A 235 18.40 -4.64 13.32
CA HIS A 235 17.15 -4.16 13.92
C HIS A 235 15.90 -4.64 13.16
N LEU A 236 15.91 -4.67 11.83
CA LEU A 236 14.75 -5.10 11.04
C LEU A 236 14.70 -6.60 10.80
N ARG A 237 13.48 -7.13 10.67
CA ARG A 237 13.17 -8.54 10.35
C ARG A 237 12.84 -8.68 8.86
N PRO A 238 12.93 -9.88 8.28
CA PRO A 238 12.29 -10.18 7.00
C PRO A 238 10.81 -9.80 7.05
N GLY A 239 10.35 -9.02 6.05
CA GLY A 239 9.01 -8.47 5.98
C GLY A 239 8.85 -7.06 6.54
N ASP A 240 9.81 -6.56 7.32
CA ASP A 240 9.82 -5.15 7.73
C ASP A 240 10.19 -4.24 6.54
N ILE A 241 9.71 -2.99 6.57
CA ILE A 241 9.69 -2.08 5.43
C ILE A 241 10.61 -0.88 5.70
N TYR A 242 11.46 -0.58 4.74
CA TYR A 242 12.24 0.66 4.68
C TYR A 242 11.63 1.57 3.63
N THR A 243 11.03 2.68 4.07
CA THR A 243 10.40 3.66 3.17
C THR A 243 11.32 4.83 2.84
N HIS A 244 10.90 5.67 1.89
CA HIS A 244 11.72 6.73 1.32
C HIS A 244 13.06 6.21 0.78
N THR A 245 13.00 5.05 0.13
CA THR A 245 14.20 4.33 -0.36
C THR A 245 15.16 5.21 -1.16
N PHE A 246 14.64 6.15 -1.95
CA PHE A 246 15.44 6.99 -2.84
C PHE A 246 15.66 8.42 -2.30
N THR A 247 15.76 8.55 -0.97
CA THR A 247 15.98 9.85 -0.33
C THR A 247 17.43 10.37 -0.50
N GLU A 248 17.56 11.68 -0.59
CA GLU A 248 18.84 12.42 -0.52
C GLU A 248 18.94 13.37 0.68
N LEU A 249 18.01 13.27 1.61
CA LEU A 249 18.07 14.11 2.80
C LEU A 249 19.37 13.86 3.57
N GLN A 250 20.12 14.95 3.87
CA GLN A 250 21.47 14.86 4.42
C GLN A 250 21.57 14.14 5.76
N ARG A 251 20.51 14.13 6.53
CA ARG A 251 20.39 13.44 7.82
C ARG A 251 19.97 11.96 7.69
N ARG A 252 19.98 11.42 6.49
CA ARG A 252 19.71 10.00 6.22
C ARG A 252 20.86 9.37 5.48
N ASP A 253 21.18 8.15 5.85
CA ASP A 253 22.17 7.36 5.13
C ASP A 253 21.55 6.84 3.82
N PRO A 254 22.01 7.29 2.62
CA PRO A 254 21.34 6.95 1.35
C PRO A 254 21.72 5.55 0.87
N ILE A 255 20.91 4.98 -0.01
CA ILE A 255 21.21 3.67 -0.62
C ILE A 255 22.29 3.73 -1.71
N VAL A 256 22.44 4.88 -2.37
CA VAL A 256 23.49 5.17 -3.35
C VAL A 256 24.50 6.10 -2.71
N ASP A 257 25.77 5.72 -2.74
CA ASP A 257 26.85 6.55 -2.19
C ASP A 257 27.00 7.86 -2.96
N PHE A 258 27.05 8.97 -2.25
CA PHE A 258 27.07 10.32 -2.85
C PHE A 258 28.32 10.59 -3.70
N LYS A 259 29.47 9.99 -3.34
CA LYS A 259 30.76 10.25 -4.02
C LYS A 259 30.95 9.35 -5.23
N THR A 260 30.68 8.06 -5.06
CA THR A 260 30.88 7.08 -6.11
C THR A 260 29.69 6.95 -7.06
N ARG A 261 28.50 7.42 -6.65
CA ARG A 261 27.24 7.29 -7.37
C ARG A 261 26.88 5.83 -7.65
N GLN A 262 27.32 4.93 -6.79
CA GLN A 262 27.06 3.50 -6.89
C GLN A 262 26.11 3.05 -5.78
N LEU A 263 25.25 2.10 -6.11
CA LEU A 263 24.43 1.40 -5.13
C LEU A 263 25.32 0.70 -4.11
N LYS A 264 25.07 0.93 -2.82
CA LYS A 264 25.84 0.28 -1.75
C LYS A 264 25.71 -1.23 -1.83
N PRO A 265 26.81 -2.00 -1.70
CA PRO A 265 26.82 -3.44 -1.99
C PRO A 265 25.82 -4.26 -1.16
N PHE A 266 25.55 -3.87 0.07
CA PHE A 266 24.67 -4.61 0.99
C PHE A 266 23.18 -4.44 0.70
N ILE A 267 22.75 -3.46 -0.11
CA ILE A 267 21.33 -3.16 -0.38
C ILE A 267 20.60 -4.38 -1.00
N LYS A 268 21.20 -4.99 -2.03
CA LYS A 268 20.60 -6.19 -2.64
C LYS A 268 20.55 -7.38 -1.67
N ASN A 269 21.55 -7.51 -0.80
CA ASN A 269 21.57 -8.55 0.22
C ASN A 269 20.46 -8.32 1.27
N ALA A 270 20.22 -7.07 1.67
CA ALA A 270 19.11 -6.72 2.55
C ALA A 270 17.75 -7.06 1.90
N GLN A 271 17.56 -6.71 0.62
CA GLN A 271 16.34 -7.08 -0.12
C GLN A 271 16.18 -8.60 -0.24
N ALA A 272 17.23 -9.33 -0.57
CA ALA A 272 17.23 -10.80 -0.65
C ALA A 272 16.96 -11.46 0.72
N ARG A 273 17.37 -10.82 1.82
CA ARG A 273 17.03 -11.24 3.19
C ARG A 273 15.54 -11.05 3.50
N GLY A 274 14.82 -10.27 2.73
CA GLY A 274 13.39 -10.03 2.90
C GLY A 274 13.04 -8.66 3.46
N ILE A 275 13.97 -7.70 3.52
CA ILE A 275 13.63 -6.31 3.77
C ILE A 275 12.84 -5.77 2.57
N VAL A 276 11.69 -5.17 2.83
CA VAL A 276 10.84 -4.55 1.81
C VAL A 276 11.27 -3.10 1.63
N PHE A 277 11.64 -2.74 0.40
CA PHE A 277 12.00 -1.37 0.04
C PHE A 277 10.81 -0.68 -0.59
N ASP A 278 10.32 0.36 0.07
CA ASP A 278 9.17 1.16 -0.34
C ASP A 278 9.60 2.53 -0.86
N VAL A 279 8.95 3.00 -1.92
CA VAL A 279 9.30 4.28 -2.53
C VAL A 279 8.99 5.45 -1.59
N GLY A 280 7.76 5.54 -1.05
CA GLY A 280 7.36 6.68 -0.23
C GLY A 280 7.73 8.01 -0.90
N PHE A 281 7.20 8.31 -2.09
CA PHE A 281 7.73 9.35 -2.98
C PHE A 281 7.82 10.73 -2.30
N GLY A 282 6.75 11.17 -1.63
CA GLY A 282 6.69 12.41 -0.85
C GLY A 282 6.95 13.69 -1.63
N GLY A 283 7.27 14.73 -0.90
CA GLY A 283 7.65 16.05 -1.44
C GLY A 283 9.14 16.22 -1.66
N ALA A 284 9.96 15.79 -0.71
CA ALA A 284 11.42 15.91 -0.73
C ALA A 284 12.14 14.57 -0.50
N SER A 285 11.40 13.47 -0.39
CA SER A 285 11.95 12.16 -0.03
C SER A 285 12.32 11.29 -1.24
N PHE A 286 12.25 11.84 -2.46
CA PHE A 286 12.64 11.15 -3.68
C PHE A 286 13.65 11.98 -4.47
N ALA A 287 14.75 11.35 -4.85
CA ALA A 287 15.76 11.94 -5.71
C ALA A 287 16.11 11.03 -6.89
N PHE A 288 16.12 11.57 -8.10
CA PHE A 288 16.56 10.86 -9.30
C PHE A 288 18.03 10.40 -9.20
N ASP A 289 18.85 11.15 -8.48
CA ASP A 289 20.26 10.85 -8.23
C ASP A 289 20.46 9.60 -7.35
N GLN A 290 19.41 9.18 -6.62
CA GLN A 290 19.38 7.90 -5.92
C GLN A 290 18.69 6.81 -6.76
N ALA A 291 17.56 7.14 -7.40
CA ALA A 291 16.76 6.15 -8.11
C ALA A 291 17.45 5.65 -9.39
N LEU A 292 17.98 6.54 -10.24
CA LEU A 292 18.58 6.16 -11.52
C LEU A 292 19.80 5.22 -11.39
N PRO A 293 20.81 5.50 -10.53
CA PRO A 293 21.91 4.58 -10.33
C PRO A 293 21.48 3.24 -9.73
N ALA A 294 20.49 3.24 -8.83
CA ALA A 294 19.97 2.02 -8.22
C ALA A 294 19.28 1.13 -9.27
N ILE A 295 18.38 1.70 -10.09
CA ILE A 295 17.68 0.98 -11.18
C ILE A 295 18.69 0.49 -12.22
N LYS A 296 19.67 1.32 -12.60
CA LYS A 296 20.75 0.92 -13.52
C LYS A 296 21.59 -0.23 -12.98
N ALA A 297 21.76 -0.29 -11.65
CA ALA A 297 22.40 -1.41 -11.00
C ALA A 297 21.50 -2.66 -10.89
N GLY A 298 20.25 -2.62 -11.39
CA GLY A 298 19.27 -3.70 -11.32
C GLY A 298 18.62 -3.85 -9.95
N PHE A 299 18.57 -2.77 -9.16
CA PHE A 299 17.80 -2.71 -7.91
C PHE A 299 16.48 -1.99 -8.17
N TYR A 300 15.37 -2.66 -7.91
CA TYR A 300 14.02 -2.14 -8.01
C TYR A 300 13.37 -2.15 -6.62
N PRO A 301 12.56 -1.14 -6.27
CA PRO A 301 11.81 -1.17 -5.02
C PRO A 301 10.79 -2.32 -5.04
N ASN A 302 10.38 -2.76 -3.87
CA ASN A 302 9.35 -3.80 -3.73
C ASN A 302 7.94 -3.22 -3.84
N THR A 303 7.75 -1.96 -3.44
CA THR A 303 6.48 -1.25 -3.48
C THR A 303 6.66 0.18 -3.98
N ILE A 304 5.68 0.66 -4.74
CA ILE A 304 5.58 2.04 -5.19
C ILE A 304 4.44 2.67 -4.40
N SER A 305 4.75 3.68 -3.60
CA SER A 305 3.81 4.42 -2.77
C SER A 305 4.02 5.92 -2.89
N THR A 306 3.03 6.70 -2.49
CA THR A 306 3.01 8.12 -2.80
C THR A 306 3.51 9.02 -1.68
N ASP A 307 3.38 8.60 -0.42
CA ASP A 307 3.46 9.50 0.73
C ASP A 307 2.49 10.69 0.55
N LEU A 308 1.20 10.35 0.27
CA LEU A 308 0.15 11.32 -0.03
C LEU A 308 -0.13 12.21 1.17
N HIS A 309 0.13 13.49 1.03
CA HIS A 309 -0.23 14.57 1.94
C HIS A 309 -0.33 15.90 1.18
N THR A 310 -0.80 16.99 1.81
CA THR A 310 -1.00 18.28 1.13
C THR A 310 0.28 18.82 0.47
N GLY A 311 1.44 18.61 1.07
CA GLY A 311 2.72 19.02 0.53
C GLY A 311 3.12 18.21 -0.71
N SER A 312 3.03 16.89 -0.65
CA SER A 312 3.45 16.01 -1.75
C SER A 312 2.55 16.10 -2.98
N MET A 313 1.21 16.19 -2.80
CA MET A 313 0.27 16.30 -3.90
C MET A 313 0.43 17.59 -4.72
N ASN A 314 0.94 18.64 -4.10
CA ASN A 314 1.20 19.94 -4.73
C ASN A 314 2.64 20.06 -5.26
N ASN A 315 3.43 19.00 -5.15
CA ASN A 315 4.81 18.91 -5.62
C ASN A 315 4.95 17.86 -6.74
N ALA A 316 6.15 17.36 -6.98
CA ALA A 316 6.46 16.40 -8.05
C ALA A 316 5.72 15.05 -7.94
N MET A 317 5.29 14.64 -6.76
CA MET A 317 4.53 13.41 -6.54
C MET A 317 3.18 13.43 -7.27
N LYS A 318 2.38 14.46 -7.09
CA LYS A 318 1.02 14.64 -7.61
C LYS A 318 0.04 13.54 -7.21
N ASP A 319 0.20 12.34 -7.76
CA ASP A 319 -0.65 11.18 -7.49
C ASP A 319 0.05 9.86 -7.87
N MET A 320 -0.60 8.74 -7.57
CA MET A 320 -0.08 7.39 -7.82
C MET A 320 0.25 7.14 -9.30
N LEU A 321 -0.59 7.57 -10.23
CA LEU A 321 -0.33 7.34 -11.66
C LEU A 321 0.88 8.12 -12.15
N ASN A 322 1.10 9.31 -11.61
CA ASN A 322 2.31 10.08 -11.90
C ASN A 322 3.56 9.39 -11.37
N VAL A 323 3.53 8.88 -10.14
CA VAL A 323 4.66 8.11 -9.57
C VAL A 323 4.94 6.86 -10.40
N MET A 324 3.91 6.09 -10.75
CA MET A 324 4.06 4.92 -11.63
C MET A 324 4.67 5.29 -12.99
N SER A 325 4.23 6.42 -13.57
CA SER A 325 4.77 6.92 -14.85
C SER A 325 6.24 7.31 -14.75
N ILE A 326 6.68 7.86 -13.61
CA ILE A 326 8.10 8.15 -13.36
C ILE A 326 8.91 6.84 -13.39
N PHE A 327 8.48 5.79 -12.72
CA PHE A 327 9.17 4.50 -12.74
C PHE A 327 9.17 3.85 -14.13
N MET A 328 8.09 4.03 -14.89
CA MET A 328 8.03 3.58 -16.29
C MET A 328 9.07 4.32 -17.15
N THR A 329 9.21 5.63 -17.00
CA THR A 329 10.22 6.42 -17.75
C THR A 329 11.66 6.07 -17.33
N MET A 330 11.86 5.56 -16.13
CA MET A 330 13.15 5.03 -15.67
C MET A 330 13.42 3.59 -16.13
N GLY A 331 12.53 2.98 -16.92
CA GLY A 331 12.72 1.68 -17.55
C GLY A 331 12.10 0.48 -16.84
N MET A 332 11.21 0.70 -15.87
CA MET A 332 10.43 -0.41 -15.31
C MET A 332 9.26 -0.77 -16.23
N GLU A 333 9.08 -2.06 -16.46
CA GLU A 333 7.95 -2.57 -17.25
C GLU A 333 6.62 -2.44 -16.47
N VAL A 334 5.53 -2.12 -17.19
CA VAL A 334 4.21 -1.90 -16.59
C VAL A 334 3.74 -3.05 -15.69
N PRO A 335 3.90 -4.35 -16.06
CA PRO A 335 3.53 -5.44 -15.16
C PRO A 335 4.32 -5.48 -13.85
N ALA A 336 5.58 -5.04 -13.86
CA ALA A 336 6.40 -4.94 -12.66
C ALA A 336 5.98 -3.77 -11.76
N ILE A 337 5.54 -2.66 -12.38
CA ILE A 337 5.03 -1.48 -11.66
C ILE A 337 3.67 -1.78 -10.97
N ILE A 338 2.80 -2.56 -11.64
CA ILE A 338 1.49 -2.94 -11.09
C ILE A 338 1.63 -4.01 -10.00
N LYS A 339 2.68 -4.84 -10.04
CA LYS A 339 2.97 -5.88 -9.04
C LYS A 339 3.21 -5.30 -7.66
#